data_a73d9321d9e8adddb10c91b9c6165bec
#
_entry.id   a73d9321d9e8adddb10c91b9c6165bec
#
_cell.length_a   1.000
_cell.length_b   1.000
_cell.length_c   1.000
_cell.angle_alpha   90.00
_cell.angle_beta   90.00
_cell.angle_gamma   90.00
#
_symmetry.space_group_name_H-M   'P 1'
#
loop_
_entity.id
_entity.type
_entity.pdbx_description
1 polymer ?
#
loop_
_entity_poly.entity_id
_entity_poly.type
_entity_poly.pdbx_seq_one_letter_code
_entity_poly.pdbx_strand_id
1 'polypeptide(L)'
;MIQYFKFIALSITVCFLVSCDNTIQAVDLKNSRDLTAAEILGNPDYPGFSYGGYRGKSRDIAPTPEQITEDLKILSAMGIKVLRTYNTSQFPQAADLLAAIRALKNTDPDFEMYVMLGAWVEAQGSWQHGTDHFTGDVKKNTSDIDAAVAMANEYPDIVKVIAVGNEAMVQWAVNYFVYPKTILKWVDHLQGLKKTGQLNADIWITSSDNYESWGGGASVYKTDDLTALINAVDFVSVHTYPFHDSFYNQDFWGVLPSEESLTKPEMIQAAMKRAAEYGASQYQGVADHIASLGIEKPIHIGETGWASSDGAAYGAKGSKAADEYKQKMFYQYMREWTNAAGVSLFYFEAFDEQWKDSVDAAGSENHFGLIRLNNEVKYALWDYIDDDSFEGLTRNTKPLYKSYVGDETALFNEVLNAPFKSTMPKRKTSTINLDVDAGQAIEVGTYVVSHDSLIPSATNNMTYPSAILKLIPWEGTVSIEMSHQGVVGIETRESDWWGTSLEFQADIGENLSNFKSGYLHFDIRGDSDVAFNIGFQTGRWLDGNQVNNFMVFGSASNNPVSNEWATYKLSVAELVDGADLSDVTGILSLLGQHKAVNKQIFLKNIYYTQE
;
A
#
# COMPACT_ATOMS: atom_id res chain seq x y z
N MET A 1 -2.34 -85.93 -5.86
CA MET A 1 -3.80 -86.13 -6.06
C MET A 1 -4.37 -84.78 -6.44
N ILE A 2 -4.52 -84.56 -7.74
CA ILE A 2 -4.88 -83.27 -8.35
C ILE A 2 -6.24 -83.47 -8.98
N GLN A 3 -7.22 -82.68 -8.57
CA GLN A 3 -8.55 -82.65 -9.21
C GLN A 3 -8.74 -81.36 -9.97
N TYR A 4 -8.92 -81.49 -11.28
CA TYR A 4 -9.32 -80.43 -12.19
C TYR A 4 -10.83 -80.15 -12.09
N PHE A 5 -11.20 -78.87 -11.96
CA PHE A 5 -12.58 -78.39 -12.23
C PHE A 5 -12.58 -77.57 -13.54
N LYS A 6 -13.38 -78.05 -14.50
CA LYS A 6 -13.70 -77.38 -15.75
C LYS A 6 -14.84 -76.37 -15.50
N PHE A 7 -14.60 -75.13 -15.88
CA PHE A 7 -15.68 -74.14 -16.02
C PHE A 7 -16.23 -74.13 -17.44
N ILE A 8 -17.53 -74.30 -17.58
CA ILE A 8 -18.29 -74.15 -18.80
C ILE A 8 -18.67 -72.67 -18.92
N ALA A 9 -18.23 -72.02 -20.02
CA ALA A 9 -18.65 -70.66 -20.37
C ALA A 9 -19.99 -70.69 -21.09
N LEU A 10 -20.99 -70.03 -20.47
CA LEU A 10 -22.31 -69.80 -21.08
C LEU A 10 -22.29 -68.36 -21.64
N SER A 11 -22.26 -68.25 -22.97
CA SER A 11 -22.36 -66.95 -23.69
C SER A 11 -23.81 -66.50 -23.70
N ILE A 12 -24.11 -65.42 -22.96
CA ILE A 12 -25.40 -64.71 -23.08
C ILE A 12 -25.10 -63.46 -23.95
N THR A 13 -25.63 -63.45 -25.15
CA THR A 13 -25.64 -62.30 -26.06
C THR A 13 -26.79 -61.37 -25.59
N VAL A 14 -26.40 -60.26 -25.00
CA VAL A 14 -27.35 -59.16 -24.67
C VAL A 14 -27.23 -58.12 -25.77
N CYS A 15 -28.26 -57.96 -26.55
CA CYS A 15 -28.41 -56.82 -27.49
C CYS A 15 -28.68 -55.56 -26.70
N PHE A 16 -27.72 -54.65 -26.64
CA PHE A 16 -27.94 -53.27 -26.19
C PHE A 16 -28.54 -52.46 -27.34
N LEU A 17 -29.76 -52.07 -27.22
CA LEU A 17 -30.32 -50.95 -27.97
C LEU A 17 -29.70 -49.66 -27.47
N VAL A 18 -28.83 -49.04 -28.26
CA VAL A 18 -28.29 -47.70 -28.03
C VAL A 18 -29.42 -46.72 -28.32
N SER A 19 -30.08 -46.23 -27.25
CA SER A 19 -30.86 -45.00 -27.32
C SER A 19 -29.86 -43.84 -27.21
N CYS A 20 -29.70 -43.07 -28.27
CA CYS A 20 -28.99 -41.81 -28.21
C CYS A 20 -29.84 -40.79 -27.44
N ASP A 21 -29.55 -40.61 -26.17
CA ASP A 21 -30.07 -39.47 -25.41
C ASP A 21 -29.07 -38.29 -25.56
N ASN A 22 -29.47 -37.33 -26.37
CA ASN A 22 -28.75 -36.06 -26.64
C ASN A 22 -28.92 -35.05 -25.49
N THR A 23 -29.11 -35.51 -24.26
CA THR A 23 -29.37 -34.63 -23.09
C THR A 23 -28.19 -34.43 -22.14
N ILE A 24 -27.03 -35.07 -22.39
CA ILE A 24 -25.90 -35.01 -21.43
C ILE A 24 -24.94 -33.83 -21.71
N GLN A 25 -24.97 -33.21 -22.89
CA GLN A 25 -24.04 -32.09 -23.20
C GLN A 25 -24.52 -30.69 -22.77
N ALA A 26 -25.76 -30.53 -22.37
CA ALA A 26 -26.27 -29.20 -21.95
C ALA A 26 -26.06 -28.89 -20.47
N VAL A 27 -25.69 -29.88 -19.64
CA VAL A 27 -25.57 -29.71 -18.19
C VAL A 27 -24.17 -29.30 -17.77
N ASP A 28 -23.12 -29.72 -18.49
CA ASP A 28 -21.73 -29.38 -18.13
C ASP A 28 -21.31 -27.95 -18.52
N LEU A 29 -21.94 -27.34 -19.52
CA LEU A 29 -21.62 -25.98 -19.96
C LEU A 29 -22.19 -24.88 -19.04
N LYS A 30 -23.17 -25.20 -18.21
CA LYS A 30 -23.73 -24.24 -17.23
C LYS A 30 -22.93 -24.18 -15.93
N ASN A 31 -22.21 -25.23 -15.55
CA ASN A 31 -21.49 -25.33 -14.28
C ASN A 31 -20.07 -24.76 -14.31
N SER A 32 -19.44 -24.60 -15.48
CA SER A 32 -18.07 -24.07 -15.59
C SER A 32 -17.94 -22.55 -15.41
N ARG A 33 -19.07 -21.83 -15.29
CA ARG A 33 -19.13 -20.37 -15.22
C ARG A 33 -19.60 -19.80 -13.85
N ASP A 34 -19.90 -20.65 -12.91
CA ASP A 34 -20.39 -20.25 -11.58
C ASP A 34 -19.47 -20.77 -10.47
N LEU A 35 -18.18 -20.43 -10.60
CA LEU A 35 -17.17 -20.83 -9.63
C LEU A 35 -17.31 -20.02 -8.34
N THR A 36 -17.03 -20.67 -7.23
CA THR A 36 -16.94 -20.05 -5.91
C THR A 36 -15.61 -19.30 -5.73
N ALA A 37 -15.53 -18.41 -4.76
CA ALA A 37 -14.27 -17.74 -4.40
C ALA A 37 -13.15 -18.75 -4.08
N ALA A 38 -13.48 -19.86 -3.41
CA ALA A 38 -12.53 -20.93 -3.05
C ALA A 38 -11.97 -21.68 -4.27
N GLU A 39 -12.70 -21.77 -5.38
CA GLU A 39 -12.23 -22.40 -6.62
C GLU A 39 -11.39 -21.46 -7.48
N ILE A 40 -11.56 -20.14 -7.29
CA ILE A 40 -10.87 -19.09 -8.03
C ILE A 40 -9.57 -18.69 -7.32
N LEU A 41 -9.65 -18.37 -6.03
CA LEU A 41 -8.48 -17.88 -5.28
C LEU A 41 -7.47 -19.00 -5.04
N GLY A 42 -6.20 -18.71 -5.34
CA GLY A 42 -5.11 -19.67 -5.30
C GLY A 42 -4.98 -20.55 -6.55
N ASN A 43 -5.91 -20.45 -7.49
CA ASN A 43 -5.86 -21.19 -8.75
C ASN A 43 -5.07 -20.39 -9.82
N PRO A 44 -3.94 -20.92 -10.34
CA PRO A 44 -3.12 -20.24 -11.35
C PRO A 44 -3.85 -19.89 -12.66
N ASP A 45 -4.94 -20.62 -12.98
CA ASP A 45 -5.76 -20.35 -14.16
C ASP A 45 -6.65 -19.11 -14.03
N TYR A 46 -6.68 -18.49 -12.82
CA TYR A 46 -7.44 -17.29 -12.50
C TYR A 46 -6.54 -16.12 -12.05
N PRO A 47 -5.66 -15.63 -12.94
CA PRO A 47 -4.79 -14.51 -12.61
C PRO A 47 -5.59 -13.23 -12.35
N GLY A 48 -5.17 -12.48 -11.32
CA GLY A 48 -5.82 -11.25 -10.87
C GLY A 48 -5.03 -9.99 -11.17
N PHE A 49 -5.75 -8.87 -11.38
CA PHE A 49 -5.20 -7.52 -11.52
C PHE A 49 -6.03 -6.49 -10.78
N SER A 50 -5.36 -5.46 -10.28
CA SER A 50 -6.01 -4.23 -9.84
C SER A 50 -6.45 -3.39 -11.03
N TYR A 51 -7.69 -2.86 -10.98
CA TYR A 51 -8.29 -2.14 -12.09
C TYR A 51 -9.03 -0.88 -11.63
N GLY A 52 -8.62 0.28 -12.15
CA GLY A 52 -9.32 1.55 -12.05
C GLY A 52 -9.83 2.02 -13.40
N GLY A 53 -8.98 1.97 -14.42
CA GLY A 53 -9.30 2.27 -15.81
C GLY A 53 -9.45 3.76 -16.12
N TYR A 54 -9.09 4.66 -15.20
CA TYR A 54 -9.18 6.10 -15.40
C TYR A 54 -8.19 6.60 -16.46
N ARG A 55 -8.63 7.58 -17.27
CA ARG A 55 -7.86 8.13 -18.39
C ARG A 55 -7.28 9.52 -18.10
N GLY A 56 -7.78 10.21 -17.09
CA GLY A 56 -7.46 11.61 -16.79
C GLY A 56 -6.76 11.77 -15.45
N LYS A 57 -6.54 13.04 -15.09
CA LYS A 57 -5.90 13.47 -13.84
C LYS A 57 -6.85 13.56 -12.64
N SER A 58 -8.11 13.16 -12.80
CA SER A 58 -9.12 13.16 -11.74
C SER A 58 -10.05 11.97 -11.90
N ARG A 59 -10.48 11.39 -10.80
CA ARG A 59 -11.52 10.35 -10.76
C ARG A 59 -12.94 10.90 -10.96
N ASP A 60 -13.12 12.22 -10.96
CA ASP A 60 -14.41 12.85 -11.28
C ASP A 60 -14.87 12.56 -12.71
N ILE A 61 -13.92 12.19 -13.59
CA ILE A 61 -14.20 11.75 -14.96
C ILE A 61 -13.98 10.24 -15.01
N ALA A 62 -15.03 9.50 -14.74
CA ALA A 62 -14.99 8.03 -14.82
C ALA A 62 -14.78 7.54 -16.26
N PRO A 63 -14.17 6.36 -16.47
CA PRO A 63 -14.11 5.73 -17.78
C PRO A 63 -15.52 5.41 -18.28
N THR A 64 -15.77 5.59 -19.59
CA THR A 64 -17.06 5.25 -20.20
C THR A 64 -17.24 3.74 -20.32
N PRO A 65 -18.48 3.22 -20.45
CA PRO A 65 -18.72 1.79 -20.68
C PRO A 65 -17.95 1.21 -21.88
N GLU A 66 -17.78 2.00 -22.97
CA GLU A 66 -16.99 1.61 -24.13
C GLU A 66 -15.50 1.50 -23.79
N GLN A 67 -14.97 2.44 -23.04
CA GLN A 67 -13.57 2.42 -22.56
C GLN A 67 -13.31 1.25 -21.64
N ILE A 68 -14.25 0.94 -20.73
CA ILE A 68 -14.16 -0.25 -19.87
C ILE A 68 -14.19 -1.52 -20.71
N THR A 69 -15.05 -1.58 -21.74
CA THR A 69 -15.14 -2.72 -22.65
C THR A 69 -13.84 -2.94 -23.43
N GLU A 70 -13.17 -1.87 -23.90
CA GLU A 70 -11.84 -1.96 -24.50
C GLU A 70 -10.82 -2.57 -23.53
N ASP A 71 -10.76 -2.05 -22.29
CA ASP A 71 -9.84 -2.54 -21.25
C ASP A 71 -10.11 -4.01 -20.90
N LEU A 72 -11.37 -4.42 -20.76
CA LEU A 72 -11.75 -5.79 -20.46
C LEU A 72 -11.31 -6.78 -21.56
N LYS A 73 -11.40 -6.39 -22.83
CA LYS A 73 -10.91 -7.21 -23.94
C LYS A 73 -9.39 -7.37 -23.91
N ILE A 74 -8.66 -6.31 -23.61
CA ILE A 74 -7.20 -6.36 -23.43
C ILE A 74 -6.84 -7.30 -22.28
N LEU A 75 -7.49 -7.15 -21.13
CA LEU A 75 -7.26 -7.99 -19.96
C LEU A 75 -7.61 -9.46 -20.20
N SER A 76 -8.69 -9.72 -20.92
CA SER A 76 -9.08 -11.07 -21.35
C SER A 76 -8.03 -11.69 -22.27
N ALA A 77 -7.49 -10.92 -23.23
CA ALA A 77 -6.41 -11.38 -24.12
C ALA A 77 -5.10 -11.67 -23.35
N MET A 78 -4.87 -10.99 -22.21
CA MET A 78 -3.78 -11.31 -21.28
C MET A 78 -4.07 -12.55 -20.42
N GLY A 79 -5.24 -13.18 -20.57
CA GLY A 79 -5.67 -14.31 -19.73
C GLY A 79 -6.09 -13.92 -18.33
N ILE A 80 -6.28 -12.62 -18.04
CA ILE A 80 -6.74 -12.14 -16.74
C ILE A 80 -8.21 -12.49 -16.55
N LYS A 81 -8.54 -13.06 -15.39
CA LYS A 81 -9.88 -13.52 -15.09
C LYS A 81 -10.46 -12.95 -13.79
N VAL A 82 -9.66 -12.27 -12.99
CA VAL A 82 -10.13 -11.66 -11.73
C VAL A 82 -9.67 -10.20 -11.66
N LEU A 83 -10.60 -9.30 -11.41
CA LEU A 83 -10.28 -7.88 -11.21
C LEU A 83 -10.55 -7.46 -9.77
N ARG A 84 -9.71 -6.60 -9.25
CA ARG A 84 -9.90 -5.95 -7.94
C ARG A 84 -10.22 -4.48 -8.13
N THR A 85 -11.27 -4.01 -7.43
CA THR A 85 -11.65 -2.59 -7.34
C THR A 85 -11.47 -2.06 -5.92
N TYR A 86 -11.73 -0.76 -5.68
CA TYR A 86 -11.35 -0.06 -4.44
C TYR A 86 -12.49 0.62 -3.68
N ASN A 87 -13.58 0.96 -4.37
CA ASN A 87 -14.75 1.61 -3.80
C ASN A 87 -16.00 1.27 -4.60
N THR A 88 -17.18 1.48 -4.02
CA THR A 88 -18.46 1.12 -4.61
C THR A 88 -19.45 2.27 -4.72
N SER A 89 -19.37 3.28 -3.84
CA SER A 89 -20.35 4.36 -3.81
C SER A 89 -19.78 5.73 -4.20
N GLN A 90 -18.46 5.93 -4.11
CA GLN A 90 -17.83 7.22 -4.36
C GLN A 90 -17.81 7.59 -5.85
N PHE A 91 -17.66 6.59 -6.73
CA PHE A 91 -17.53 6.77 -8.17
C PHE A 91 -18.33 5.68 -8.91
N PRO A 92 -18.85 5.94 -10.12
CA PRO A 92 -19.67 4.98 -10.87
C PRO A 92 -18.87 3.81 -11.45
N GLN A 93 -17.55 3.89 -11.48
CA GLN A 93 -16.64 2.97 -12.17
C GLN A 93 -16.88 1.50 -11.82
N ALA A 94 -17.12 1.15 -10.53
CA ALA A 94 -17.34 -0.24 -10.13
C ALA A 94 -18.66 -0.79 -10.69
N ALA A 95 -19.74 -0.02 -10.66
CA ALA A 95 -21.02 -0.41 -11.24
C ALA A 95 -20.94 -0.57 -12.77
N ASP A 96 -20.29 0.37 -13.44
CA ASP A 96 -20.09 0.34 -14.89
C ASP A 96 -19.21 -0.84 -15.33
N LEU A 97 -18.19 -1.20 -14.53
CA LEU A 97 -17.36 -2.38 -14.74
C LEU A 97 -18.20 -3.67 -14.69
N LEU A 98 -19.03 -3.84 -13.65
CA LEU A 98 -19.88 -5.03 -13.53
C LEU A 98 -20.88 -5.15 -14.67
N ALA A 99 -21.47 -4.03 -15.09
CA ALA A 99 -22.38 -3.97 -16.22
C ALA A 99 -21.67 -4.35 -17.54
N ALA A 100 -20.44 -3.85 -17.76
CA ALA A 100 -19.64 -4.17 -18.94
C ALA A 100 -19.21 -5.65 -18.97
N ILE A 101 -18.81 -6.23 -17.83
CA ILE A 101 -18.51 -7.66 -17.70
C ILE A 101 -19.73 -8.50 -18.07
N ARG A 102 -20.92 -8.17 -17.52
CA ARG A 102 -22.17 -8.87 -17.84
C ARG A 102 -22.51 -8.77 -19.32
N ALA A 103 -22.33 -7.60 -19.93
CA ALA A 103 -22.59 -7.41 -21.36
C ALA A 103 -21.67 -8.28 -22.23
N LEU A 104 -20.39 -8.37 -21.90
CA LEU A 104 -19.44 -9.25 -22.59
C LEU A 104 -19.78 -10.72 -22.38
N LYS A 105 -20.03 -11.18 -21.16
CA LYS A 105 -20.47 -12.56 -20.87
C LYS A 105 -21.73 -12.97 -21.65
N ASN A 106 -22.63 -12.04 -21.93
CA ASN A 106 -23.85 -12.30 -22.68
C ASN A 106 -23.61 -12.42 -24.20
N THR A 107 -22.56 -11.79 -24.73
CA THR A 107 -22.29 -11.73 -26.17
C THR A 107 -21.15 -12.65 -26.60
N ASP A 108 -20.22 -12.94 -25.70
CA ASP A 108 -19.07 -13.80 -25.92
C ASP A 108 -19.12 -15.00 -24.94
N PRO A 109 -19.41 -16.21 -25.43
CA PRO A 109 -19.47 -17.40 -24.59
C PRO A 109 -18.12 -17.77 -23.95
N ASP A 110 -17.01 -17.36 -24.51
CA ASP A 110 -15.66 -17.67 -23.98
C ASP A 110 -15.14 -16.61 -23.00
N PHE A 111 -15.83 -15.46 -22.89
CA PHE A 111 -15.44 -14.40 -21.98
C PHE A 111 -15.77 -14.78 -20.52
N GLU A 112 -14.73 -14.83 -19.69
CA GLU A 112 -14.82 -15.16 -18.26
C GLU A 112 -14.09 -14.10 -17.44
N MET A 113 -14.81 -13.45 -16.50
CA MET A 113 -14.25 -12.43 -15.61
C MET A 113 -15.02 -12.39 -14.30
N TYR A 114 -14.29 -12.34 -13.18
CA TYR A 114 -14.79 -12.22 -11.81
C TYR A 114 -14.24 -10.95 -11.16
N VAL A 115 -14.86 -10.54 -10.04
CA VAL A 115 -14.48 -9.31 -9.34
C VAL A 115 -14.35 -9.55 -7.84
N MET A 116 -13.23 -9.09 -7.30
CA MET A 116 -13.04 -8.75 -5.89
C MET A 116 -13.42 -7.28 -5.73
N LEU A 117 -14.58 -7.05 -5.15
CA LEU A 117 -15.17 -5.72 -5.00
C LEU A 117 -14.64 -5.06 -3.73
N GLY A 118 -13.97 -3.92 -3.85
CA GLY A 118 -13.50 -3.13 -2.71
C GLY A 118 -14.60 -2.21 -2.20
N ALA A 119 -14.89 -2.26 -0.89
CA ALA A 119 -15.75 -1.32 -0.19
C ALA A 119 -14.89 -0.41 0.66
N TRP A 120 -14.88 0.90 0.36
CA TRP A 120 -14.03 1.87 1.06
C TRP A 120 -14.48 2.06 2.51
N VAL A 121 -13.54 2.04 3.43
CA VAL A 121 -13.76 2.32 4.86
C VAL A 121 -12.75 3.35 5.33
N GLU A 122 -13.23 4.38 6.01
CA GLU A 122 -12.41 5.46 6.53
C GLU A 122 -12.84 5.90 7.93
N ALA A 123 -11.95 6.61 8.63
CA ALA A 123 -12.19 7.18 9.94
C ALA A 123 -13.18 8.36 9.90
N GLN A 124 -13.78 8.67 11.04
CA GLN A 124 -14.61 9.86 11.19
C GLN A 124 -13.75 11.12 11.03
N GLY A 125 -14.19 12.04 10.16
CA GLY A 125 -13.46 13.26 9.87
C GLY A 125 -12.26 13.07 8.95
N SER A 126 -12.15 11.94 8.24
CA SER A 126 -11.11 11.69 7.24
C SER A 126 -11.00 12.83 6.22
N TRP A 127 -9.77 13.11 5.81
CA TRP A 127 -9.41 14.18 4.89
C TRP A 127 -9.71 15.59 5.43
N GLN A 128 -9.92 15.71 6.74
CA GLN A 128 -10.15 16.96 7.46
C GLN A 128 -9.21 17.04 8.68
N HIS A 129 -9.17 18.20 9.32
CA HIS A 129 -8.45 18.32 10.59
C HIS A 129 -9.12 17.51 11.70
N GLY A 130 -8.31 16.77 12.48
CA GLY A 130 -8.80 16.03 13.64
C GLY A 130 -9.52 14.75 13.26
N THR A 131 -8.94 13.96 12.35
CA THR A 131 -9.40 12.61 12.04
C THR A 131 -9.45 11.77 13.32
N ASP A 132 -10.61 11.20 13.63
CA ASP A 132 -10.79 10.27 14.75
C ASP A 132 -10.62 8.83 14.27
N HIS A 133 -9.42 8.31 14.40
CA HIS A 133 -9.05 6.96 13.98
C HIS A 133 -9.73 5.83 14.77
N PHE A 134 -10.27 6.13 15.96
CA PHE A 134 -11.01 5.16 16.78
C PHE A 134 -12.46 4.99 16.34
N THR A 135 -12.99 5.94 15.59
CA THR A 135 -14.36 5.95 15.11
C THR A 135 -14.42 5.96 13.59
N GLY A 136 -15.06 4.96 12.99
CA GLY A 136 -15.30 4.95 11.54
C GLY A 136 -16.35 5.99 11.12
N ASP A 137 -16.23 6.59 9.93
CA ASP A 137 -17.29 7.43 9.35
C ASP A 137 -18.51 6.55 9.03
N VAL A 138 -19.48 6.54 9.94
CA VAL A 138 -20.65 5.65 9.84
C VAL A 138 -21.41 5.89 8.54
N LYS A 139 -21.58 7.16 8.12
CA LYS A 139 -22.37 7.49 6.94
C LYS A 139 -21.71 7.03 5.64
N LYS A 140 -20.43 7.36 5.46
CA LYS A 140 -19.68 7.02 4.25
C LYS A 140 -19.46 5.51 4.17
N ASN A 141 -19.02 4.90 5.28
CA ASN A 141 -18.75 3.47 5.34
C ASN A 141 -20.03 2.64 5.11
N THR A 142 -21.19 3.04 5.68
CA THR A 142 -22.47 2.39 5.41
C THR A 142 -22.81 2.50 3.92
N SER A 143 -22.68 3.66 3.32
CA SER A 143 -22.98 3.86 1.89
C SER A 143 -22.18 2.92 1.00
N ASP A 144 -20.89 2.76 1.30
CA ASP A 144 -20.00 1.93 0.47
C ASP A 144 -20.28 0.43 0.68
N ILE A 145 -20.49 0.01 1.92
CA ILE A 145 -20.84 -1.39 2.26
C ILE A 145 -22.20 -1.77 1.67
N ASP A 146 -23.23 -0.92 1.81
CA ASP A 146 -24.57 -1.20 1.26
C ASP A 146 -24.52 -1.28 -0.27
N ALA A 147 -23.75 -0.41 -0.93
CA ALA A 147 -23.54 -0.47 -2.37
C ALA A 147 -22.82 -1.77 -2.78
N ALA A 148 -21.80 -2.20 -2.02
CA ALA A 148 -21.11 -3.48 -2.26
C ALA A 148 -22.08 -4.68 -2.17
N VAL A 149 -22.95 -4.71 -1.15
CA VAL A 149 -23.97 -5.76 -0.98
C VAL A 149 -24.97 -5.74 -2.14
N ALA A 150 -25.44 -4.54 -2.54
CA ALA A 150 -26.38 -4.42 -3.66
C ALA A 150 -25.75 -4.92 -4.97
N MET A 151 -24.52 -4.52 -5.29
CA MET A 151 -23.78 -4.98 -6.46
C MET A 151 -23.54 -6.49 -6.44
N ALA A 152 -23.12 -7.04 -5.29
CA ALA A 152 -22.87 -8.48 -5.15
C ALA A 152 -24.16 -9.31 -5.36
N ASN A 153 -25.30 -8.82 -4.89
CA ASN A 153 -26.61 -9.47 -5.09
C ASN A 153 -27.12 -9.30 -6.54
N GLU A 154 -26.80 -8.20 -7.20
CA GLU A 154 -27.18 -7.98 -8.61
C GLU A 154 -26.31 -8.80 -9.57
N TYR A 155 -25.03 -9.03 -9.22
CA TYR A 155 -24.02 -9.69 -10.07
C TYR A 155 -23.42 -10.94 -9.37
N PRO A 156 -24.22 -11.92 -8.89
CA PRO A 156 -23.71 -13.03 -8.08
C PRO A 156 -22.79 -13.98 -8.84
N ASP A 157 -22.90 -14.02 -10.16
CA ASP A 157 -22.03 -14.80 -11.04
C ASP A 157 -20.69 -14.09 -11.36
N ILE A 158 -20.53 -12.80 -10.98
CA ILE A 158 -19.35 -11.98 -11.25
C ILE A 158 -18.63 -11.62 -9.95
N VAL A 159 -19.34 -11.10 -8.95
CA VAL A 159 -18.73 -10.71 -7.66
C VAL A 159 -18.53 -11.95 -6.81
N LYS A 160 -17.27 -12.25 -6.47
CA LYS A 160 -16.91 -13.43 -5.67
C LYS A 160 -16.29 -13.06 -4.31
N VAL A 161 -15.80 -11.84 -4.18
CA VAL A 161 -15.17 -11.34 -2.95
C VAL A 161 -15.63 -9.92 -2.67
N ILE A 162 -15.86 -9.60 -1.39
CA ILE A 162 -15.96 -8.22 -0.90
C ILE A 162 -14.78 -7.96 0.05
N ALA A 163 -13.97 -6.96 -0.28
CA ALA A 163 -12.88 -6.47 0.56
C ALA A 163 -13.32 -5.22 1.33
N VAL A 164 -13.33 -5.28 2.63
CA VAL A 164 -13.72 -4.22 3.55
C VAL A 164 -12.51 -3.34 3.86
N GLY A 165 -12.46 -2.15 3.27
CA GLY A 165 -11.32 -1.24 3.36
C GLY A 165 -10.19 -1.59 2.38
N ASN A 166 -9.38 -0.58 2.09
CA ASN A 166 -8.13 -0.69 1.34
C ASN A 166 -7.06 0.08 2.09
N GLU A 167 -6.02 -0.62 2.56
CA GLU A 167 -4.97 -0.04 3.40
C GLU A 167 -5.56 0.86 4.51
N ALA A 168 -6.67 0.39 5.05
CA ALA A 168 -7.44 1.15 6.01
C ALA A 168 -6.90 1.02 7.44
N MET A 169 -6.02 0.08 7.72
CA MET A 169 -5.44 -0.14 9.04
C MET A 169 -4.00 0.33 9.16
N VAL A 170 -3.34 0.71 8.06
CA VAL A 170 -1.96 1.21 8.11
C VAL A 170 -1.90 2.58 8.76
N GLN A 171 -1.16 2.71 9.85
CA GLN A 171 -1.13 3.95 10.65
C GLN A 171 -0.42 5.12 9.95
N TRP A 172 0.39 4.87 8.91
CA TRP A 172 0.94 5.95 8.08
C TRP A 172 -0.12 6.63 7.19
N ALA A 173 -1.26 5.98 6.94
CA ALA A 173 -2.39 6.60 6.25
C ALA A 173 -3.17 7.56 7.16
N VAL A 174 -2.47 8.52 7.77
CA VAL A 174 -2.96 9.44 8.81
C VAL A 174 -4.21 10.22 8.45
N ASN A 175 -4.53 10.31 7.15
CA ASN A 175 -5.73 11.03 6.68
C ASN A 175 -7.01 10.21 6.84
N TYR A 176 -6.95 8.87 6.98
CA TYR A 176 -8.16 8.06 6.95
C TYR A 176 -8.08 6.72 7.71
N PHE A 177 -6.92 6.29 8.21
CA PHE A 177 -6.82 4.96 8.82
C PHE A 177 -7.79 4.76 9.97
N VAL A 178 -8.16 3.52 10.20
CA VAL A 178 -8.98 3.06 11.32
C VAL A 178 -8.32 1.88 12.01
N TYR A 179 -8.59 1.70 13.29
CA TYR A 179 -8.15 0.49 14.00
C TYR A 179 -8.93 -0.75 13.56
N PRO A 180 -8.35 -1.96 13.69
CA PRO A 180 -8.95 -3.24 13.24
C PRO A 180 -10.39 -3.46 13.72
N LYS A 181 -10.76 -2.93 14.87
CA LYS A 181 -12.12 -2.99 15.42
C LYS A 181 -13.17 -2.38 14.49
N THR A 182 -12.84 -1.31 13.78
CA THR A 182 -13.77 -0.67 12.81
C THR A 182 -13.97 -1.57 11.59
N ILE A 183 -12.91 -2.19 11.09
CA ILE A 183 -13.00 -3.15 9.98
C ILE A 183 -13.78 -4.38 10.41
N LEU A 184 -13.47 -4.95 11.59
CA LEU A 184 -14.17 -6.11 12.16
C LEU A 184 -15.69 -5.89 12.24
N LYS A 185 -16.13 -4.70 12.67
CA LYS A 185 -17.56 -4.37 12.71
C LYS A 185 -18.25 -4.57 11.36
N TRP A 186 -17.62 -4.17 10.26
CA TRP A 186 -18.19 -4.30 8.93
C TRP A 186 -18.04 -5.70 8.35
N VAL A 187 -16.95 -6.40 8.66
CA VAL A 187 -16.78 -7.82 8.34
C VAL A 187 -17.87 -8.65 9.04
N ASP A 188 -18.10 -8.44 10.32
CA ASP A 188 -19.16 -9.14 11.09
C ASP A 188 -20.55 -8.85 10.54
N HIS A 189 -20.79 -7.60 10.11
CA HIS A 189 -22.06 -7.23 9.46
C HIS A 189 -22.27 -8.04 8.18
N LEU A 190 -21.30 -8.10 7.28
CA LEU A 190 -21.37 -8.87 6.03
C LEU A 190 -21.51 -10.38 6.29
N GLN A 191 -20.77 -10.92 7.25
CA GLN A 191 -20.92 -12.32 7.68
C GLN A 191 -22.32 -12.59 8.27
N GLY A 192 -22.91 -11.60 8.94
CA GLY A 192 -24.29 -11.64 9.40
C GLY A 192 -25.29 -11.72 8.24
N LEU A 193 -25.10 -10.91 7.19
CA LEU A 193 -25.92 -10.94 5.98
C LEU A 193 -25.83 -12.30 5.25
N LYS A 194 -24.65 -12.91 5.18
CA LYS A 194 -24.47 -14.29 4.66
C LYS A 194 -25.31 -15.30 5.46
N LYS A 195 -25.23 -15.25 6.81
CA LYS A 195 -25.98 -16.17 7.70
C LYS A 195 -27.49 -16.03 7.58
N THR A 196 -27.99 -14.84 7.25
CA THR A 196 -29.44 -14.57 7.08
C THR A 196 -29.93 -14.73 5.64
N GLY A 197 -29.03 -15.06 4.69
CA GLY A 197 -29.37 -15.20 3.26
C GLY A 197 -29.61 -13.88 2.53
N GLN A 198 -29.22 -12.74 3.12
CA GLN A 198 -29.27 -11.41 2.48
C GLN A 198 -28.06 -11.13 1.60
N LEU A 199 -27.01 -11.92 1.75
CA LEU A 199 -25.84 -11.97 0.89
C LEU A 199 -25.55 -13.44 0.58
N ASN A 200 -25.11 -13.75 -0.66
CA ASN A 200 -24.76 -15.13 -1.05
C ASN A 200 -23.65 -15.68 -0.12
N ALA A 201 -23.86 -16.88 0.39
CA ALA A 201 -22.94 -17.56 1.31
C ALA A 201 -21.55 -17.85 0.69
N ASP A 202 -21.48 -18.00 -0.64
CA ASP A 202 -20.24 -18.30 -1.38
C ASP A 202 -19.35 -17.09 -1.59
N ILE A 203 -19.83 -15.86 -1.32
CA ILE A 203 -19.00 -14.65 -1.35
C ILE A 203 -18.04 -14.68 -0.18
N TRP A 204 -16.75 -14.54 -0.47
CA TRP A 204 -15.73 -14.39 0.56
C TRP A 204 -15.60 -12.95 1.01
N ILE A 205 -15.45 -12.76 2.32
CA ILE A 205 -15.26 -11.44 2.96
C ILE A 205 -13.83 -11.36 3.48
N THR A 206 -13.16 -10.25 3.16
CA THR A 206 -11.81 -9.95 3.66
C THR A 206 -11.68 -8.46 3.97
N SER A 207 -10.52 -8.05 4.45
CA SER A 207 -9.95 -6.71 4.31
C SER A 207 -8.67 -6.82 3.50
N SER A 208 -8.32 -5.79 2.73
CA SER A 208 -7.12 -5.80 1.90
C SER A 208 -6.18 -4.70 2.38
N ASP A 209 -5.04 -5.10 2.97
CA ASP A 209 -4.20 -4.18 3.72
C ASP A 209 -2.72 -4.58 3.70
N ASN A 210 -1.86 -3.65 4.08
CA ASN A 210 -0.43 -3.84 4.18
C ASN A 210 -0.06 -5.03 5.09
N TYR A 211 1.03 -5.73 4.78
CA TYR A 211 1.50 -6.88 5.55
C TYR A 211 1.73 -6.56 7.03
N GLU A 212 2.19 -5.34 7.35
CA GLU A 212 2.38 -4.92 8.74
C GLU A 212 1.06 -4.85 9.50
N SER A 213 0.02 -4.29 8.89
CA SER A 213 -1.32 -4.18 9.49
C SER A 213 -1.94 -5.54 9.78
N TRP A 214 -1.53 -6.58 9.05
CA TRP A 214 -1.88 -7.97 9.31
C TRP A 214 -0.95 -8.68 10.31
N GLY A 215 -0.05 -7.93 10.99
CA GLY A 215 0.85 -8.45 12.00
C GLY A 215 2.11 -9.14 11.44
N GLY A 216 2.40 -8.99 10.13
CA GLY A 216 3.58 -9.56 9.50
C GLY A 216 4.90 -8.87 9.84
N GLY A 217 4.83 -7.70 10.47
CA GLY A 217 5.99 -6.90 10.87
C GLY A 217 5.84 -6.39 12.30
N ALA A 218 5.69 -5.07 12.43
CA ALA A 218 5.71 -4.33 13.67
C ALA A 218 4.71 -4.81 14.73
N SER A 219 5.17 -4.88 15.98
CA SER A 219 4.38 -5.40 17.10
C SER A 219 3.15 -4.55 17.44
N VAL A 220 3.16 -3.26 17.11
CA VAL A 220 2.03 -2.34 17.38
C VAL A 220 0.73 -2.80 16.71
N TYR A 221 0.82 -3.52 15.60
CA TYR A 221 -0.36 -4.06 14.92
C TYR A 221 -0.89 -5.36 15.54
N LYS A 222 -0.09 -6.07 16.36
CA LYS A 222 -0.45 -7.39 16.94
C LYS A 222 -1.38 -7.24 18.14
N THR A 223 -2.64 -6.90 17.89
CA THR A 223 -3.65 -6.60 18.91
C THR A 223 -4.73 -7.69 18.97
N ASP A 224 -5.50 -7.70 20.07
CA ASP A 224 -6.65 -8.60 20.22
C ASP A 224 -7.72 -8.32 19.15
N ASP A 225 -7.94 -7.05 18.78
CA ASP A 225 -8.88 -6.67 17.73
C ASP A 225 -8.42 -7.18 16.35
N LEU A 226 -7.11 -7.16 16.06
CA LEU A 226 -6.57 -7.79 14.84
C LEU A 226 -6.78 -9.30 14.86
N THR A 227 -6.52 -9.96 15.99
CA THR A 227 -6.77 -11.40 16.14
C THR A 227 -8.23 -11.75 15.90
N ALA A 228 -9.17 -10.94 16.41
CA ALA A 228 -10.59 -11.11 16.17
C ALA A 228 -10.95 -10.92 14.68
N LEU A 229 -10.36 -9.92 14.02
CA LEU A 229 -10.55 -9.68 12.58
C LEU A 229 -10.03 -10.84 11.73
N ILE A 230 -8.83 -11.36 12.03
CA ILE A 230 -8.27 -12.54 11.33
C ILE A 230 -9.22 -13.73 11.44
N ASN A 231 -9.86 -13.95 12.59
CA ASN A 231 -10.83 -15.01 12.75
C ASN A 231 -12.11 -14.78 11.93
N ALA A 232 -12.56 -13.53 11.79
CA ALA A 232 -13.83 -13.17 11.18
C ALA A 232 -13.81 -13.19 9.64
N VAL A 233 -12.68 -12.86 9.01
CA VAL A 233 -12.53 -12.87 7.54
C VAL A 233 -12.51 -14.29 6.98
N ASP A 234 -12.90 -14.46 5.73
CA ASP A 234 -12.82 -15.77 5.04
C ASP A 234 -11.36 -16.07 4.60
N PHE A 235 -10.58 -15.04 4.28
CA PHE A 235 -9.15 -15.12 4.00
C PHE A 235 -8.48 -13.78 4.32
N VAL A 236 -7.14 -13.76 4.40
CA VAL A 236 -6.34 -12.55 4.61
C VAL A 236 -5.79 -12.06 3.26
N SER A 237 -6.09 -10.81 2.91
CA SER A 237 -5.61 -10.16 1.68
C SER A 237 -4.48 -9.19 2.01
N VAL A 238 -3.25 -9.56 1.60
CA VAL A 238 -2.02 -8.89 2.01
C VAL A 238 -1.46 -8.04 0.87
N HIS A 239 -1.02 -6.82 1.19
CA HIS A 239 -0.23 -6.00 0.26
C HIS A 239 1.25 -6.11 0.60
N THR A 240 2.07 -6.28 -0.44
CA THR A 240 3.53 -6.32 -0.33
C THR A 240 4.15 -5.41 -1.39
N TYR A 241 4.97 -4.45 -0.97
CA TYR A 241 5.56 -3.47 -1.89
C TYR A 241 7.08 -3.34 -1.76
N PRO A 242 7.86 -4.33 -2.22
CA PRO A 242 9.31 -4.21 -2.30
C PRO A 242 9.80 -3.00 -3.11
N PHE A 243 8.99 -2.51 -4.05
CA PHE A 243 9.31 -1.32 -4.82
C PHE A 243 9.54 -0.10 -3.90
N HIS A 244 8.60 0.20 -3.01
CA HIS A 244 8.72 1.31 -2.07
C HIS A 244 9.88 1.08 -1.10
N ASP A 245 10.02 -0.13 -0.60
CA ASP A 245 11.12 -0.52 0.31
C ASP A 245 12.49 -0.44 -0.35
N SER A 246 12.61 -0.43 -1.69
CA SER A 246 13.88 -0.19 -2.37
C SER A 246 14.50 1.17 -2.01
N PHE A 247 13.68 2.14 -1.55
CA PHE A 247 14.11 3.44 -1.07
C PHE A 247 14.06 3.54 0.47
N TYR A 248 12.96 3.10 1.09
CA TYR A 248 12.77 3.26 2.54
C TYR A 248 13.47 2.20 3.37
N ASN A 249 13.56 0.95 2.89
CA ASN A 249 14.20 -0.17 3.57
C ASN A 249 15.14 -0.92 2.61
N GLN A 250 16.32 -0.36 2.39
CA GLN A 250 17.26 -0.81 1.35
C GLN A 250 18.05 -2.09 1.69
N ASP A 251 17.75 -2.79 2.76
CA ASP A 251 18.58 -3.93 3.21
C ASP A 251 18.62 -5.08 2.19
N PHE A 252 17.51 -5.37 1.52
CA PHE A 252 17.45 -6.35 0.42
C PHE A 252 17.91 -5.77 -0.92
N TRP A 253 17.80 -4.43 -1.12
CA TRP A 253 18.00 -3.76 -2.40
C TRP A 253 19.46 -3.36 -2.61
N GLY A 254 19.95 -3.49 -3.84
CA GLY A 254 21.31 -3.09 -4.24
C GLY A 254 22.11 -4.22 -4.87
N VAL A 255 23.24 -3.88 -5.48
CA VAL A 255 24.23 -4.84 -5.98
C VAL A 255 25.15 -5.22 -4.83
N LEU A 256 25.22 -6.50 -4.50
CA LEU A 256 26.09 -7.01 -3.44
C LEU A 256 27.58 -6.97 -3.88
N PRO A 257 28.54 -6.85 -2.95
CA PRO A 257 29.97 -6.89 -3.30
C PRO A 257 30.37 -8.16 -4.07
N SER A 258 29.72 -9.30 -3.81
CA SER A 258 29.94 -10.55 -4.54
C SER A 258 29.40 -10.56 -5.97
N GLU A 259 28.55 -9.60 -6.30
CA GLU A 259 27.88 -9.49 -7.61
C GLU A 259 28.52 -8.42 -8.52
N GLU A 260 29.43 -7.60 -7.99
CA GLU A 260 30.03 -6.48 -8.73
C GLU A 260 30.85 -6.90 -9.96
N SER A 261 31.26 -8.18 -10.04
CA SER A 261 31.97 -8.73 -11.19
C SER A 261 31.03 -9.30 -12.28
N LEU A 262 29.72 -9.36 -12.01
CA LEU A 262 28.72 -9.82 -12.96
C LEU A 262 28.47 -8.80 -14.07
N THR A 263 27.86 -9.24 -15.16
CA THR A 263 27.36 -8.33 -16.21
C THR A 263 26.17 -7.51 -15.71
N LYS A 264 25.90 -6.37 -16.34
CA LYS A 264 24.74 -5.51 -15.99
C LYS A 264 23.42 -6.27 -15.91
N PRO A 265 23.04 -7.13 -16.90
CA PRO A 265 21.81 -7.93 -16.78
C PRO A 265 21.79 -8.87 -15.57
N GLU A 266 22.92 -9.53 -15.28
CA GLU A 266 23.00 -10.47 -14.16
C GLU A 266 22.91 -9.75 -12.80
N MET A 267 23.54 -8.57 -12.66
CA MET A 267 23.41 -7.74 -11.46
C MET A 267 21.95 -7.32 -11.21
N ILE A 268 21.26 -6.89 -12.28
CA ILE A 268 19.84 -6.51 -12.18
C ILE A 268 18.98 -7.71 -11.84
N GLN A 269 19.21 -8.85 -12.49
CA GLN A 269 18.48 -10.09 -12.20
C GLN A 269 18.63 -10.53 -10.75
N ALA A 270 19.84 -10.48 -10.21
CA ALA A 270 20.09 -10.83 -8.81
C ALA A 270 19.34 -9.87 -7.84
N ALA A 271 19.36 -8.56 -8.10
CA ALA A 271 18.65 -7.58 -7.31
C ALA A 271 17.12 -7.79 -7.38
N MET A 272 16.58 -8.05 -8.57
CA MET A 272 15.14 -8.27 -8.75
C MET A 272 14.65 -9.57 -8.13
N LYS A 273 15.48 -10.62 -8.14
CA LYS A 273 15.17 -11.85 -7.44
C LYS A 273 15.06 -11.64 -5.94
N ARG A 274 16.00 -10.89 -5.34
CA ARG A 274 15.93 -10.50 -3.93
C ARG A 274 14.70 -9.65 -3.62
N ALA A 275 14.29 -8.77 -4.54
CA ALA A 275 13.07 -7.99 -4.37
C ALA A 275 11.81 -8.88 -4.30
N ALA A 276 11.71 -9.88 -5.17
CA ALA A 276 10.61 -10.84 -5.12
C ALA A 276 10.67 -11.73 -3.86
N GLU A 277 11.86 -12.19 -3.47
CA GLU A 277 12.08 -12.93 -2.22
C GLU A 277 11.71 -12.10 -0.99
N TYR A 278 11.97 -10.80 -1.01
CA TYR A 278 11.57 -9.87 0.05
C TYR A 278 10.04 -9.72 0.12
N GLY A 279 9.34 -9.56 -1.01
CA GLY A 279 7.87 -9.60 -1.05
C GLY A 279 7.29 -10.91 -0.51
N ALA A 280 7.90 -12.04 -0.85
CA ALA A 280 7.53 -13.34 -0.30
C ALA A 280 7.77 -13.43 1.22
N SER A 281 8.82 -12.77 1.73
CA SER A 281 9.09 -12.74 3.17
C SER A 281 8.09 -11.90 3.95
N GLN A 282 7.58 -10.81 3.36
CA GLN A 282 6.50 -10.01 3.95
C GLN A 282 5.22 -10.85 4.09
N TYR A 283 4.87 -11.61 3.05
CA TYR A 283 3.78 -12.60 3.11
C TYR A 283 4.02 -13.64 4.20
N GLN A 284 5.24 -14.20 4.27
CA GLN A 284 5.60 -15.22 5.27
C GLN A 284 5.48 -14.68 6.70
N GLY A 285 5.85 -13.43 6.93
CA GLY A 285 5.68 -12.78 8.24
C GLY A 285 4.22 -12.77 8.71
N VAL A 286 3.27 -12.51 7.80
CA VAL A 286 1.83 -12.61 8.10
C VAL A 286 1.42 -14.05 8.39
N ALA A 287 1.87 -15.01 7.57
CA ALA A 287 1.57 -16.42 7.78
C ALA A 287 2.10 -16.93 9.13
N ASP A 288 3.32 -16.53 9.50
CA ASP A 288 3.93 -16.89 10.79
C ASP A 288 3.15 -16.28 11.97
N HIS A 289 2.70 -15.03 11.83
CA HIS A 289 1.87 -14.40 12.86
C HIS A 289 0.54 -15.16 13.05
N ILE A 290 -0.18 -15.44 11.97
CA ILE A 290 -1.45 -16.17 12.00
C ILE A 290 -1.26 -17.56 12.63
N ALA A 291 -0.21 -18.27 12.23
CA ALA A 291 0.14 -19.57 12.80
C ALA A 291 0.46 -19.48 14.30
N SER A 292 1.13 -18.41 14.75
CA SER A 292 1.44 -18.18 16.18
C SER A 292 0.20 -18.00 17.04
N LEU A 293 -0.91 -17.54 16.44
CA LEU A 293 -2.23 -17.43 17.09
C LEU A 293 -3.00 -18.77 17.12
N GLY A 294 -2.48 -19.82 16.51
CA GLY A 294 -3.17 -21.10 16.35
C GLY A 294 -4.35 -21.03 15.36
N ILE A 295 -4.34 -20.06 14.45
CA ILE A 295 -5.37 -19.86 13.43
C ILE A 295 -4.88 -20.46 12.11
N GLU A 296 -5.78 -21.14 11.39
CA GLU A 296 -5.54 -21.60 10.02
C GLU A 296 -6.44 -20.77 9.08
N LYS A 297 -5.85 -20.02 8.16
CA LYS A 297 -6.55 -19.09 7.28
C LYS A 297 -5.84 -19.00 5.93
N PRO A 298 -6.56 -19.06 4.79
CA PRO A 298 -5.96 -18.76 3.48
C PRO A 298 -5.41 -17.33 3.46
N ILE A 299 -4.28 -17.14 2.79
CA ILE A 299 -3.66 -15.83 2.61
C ILE A 299 -3.37 -15.66 1.12
N HIS A 300 -3.75 -14.51 0.56
CA HIS A 300 -3.50 -14.15 -0.83
C HIS A 300 -2.90 -12.76 -0.94
N ILE A 301 -2.12 -12.50 -2.00
CA ILE A 301 -1.59 -11.17 -2.29
C ILE A 301 -2.72 -10.34 -2.91
N GLY A 302 -3.27 -9.42 -2.10
CA GLY A 302 -4.31 -8.49 -2.53
C GLY A 302 -3.77 -7.35 -3.38
N GLU A 303 -2.47 -7.03 -3.21
CA GLU A 303 -1.82 -5.99 -4.01
C GLU A 303 -0.30 -6.13 -3.93
N THR A 304 0.34 -6.02 -5.08
CA THR A 304 1.78 -5.79 -5.24
C THR A 304 2.06 -5.28 -6.64
N GLY A 305 3.13 -4.51 -6.81
CA GLY A 305 3.47 -3.95 -8.10
C GLY A 305 4.87 -3.35 -8.14
N TRP A 306 5.25 -2.90 -9.34
CA TRP A 306 6.53 -2.26 -9.60
C TRP A 306 6.35 -1.14 -10.61
N ALA A 307 6.71 0.10 -10.26
CA ALA A 307 6.60 1.23 -11.19
C ALA A 307 7.70 1.20 -12.25
N SER A 308 7.34 1.62 -13.46
CA SER A 308 8.26 1.67 -14.62
C SER A 308 9.00 2.99 -14.76
N SER A 309 8.63 4.01 -13.99
CA SER A 309 9.24 5.34 -14.04
C SER A 309 9.10 6.05 -12.71
N ASP A 310 10.06 6.90 -12.40
CA ASP A 310 10.00 7.86 -11.30
C ASP A 310 11.03 8.97 -11.49
N GLY A 311 10.67 10.20 -11.15
CA GLY A 311 11.54 11.37 -11.23
C GLY A 311 12.45 11.58 -10.01
N ALA A 312 12.15 10.95 -8.87
CA ALA A 312 12.75 11.26 -7.58
C ALA A 312 13.30 10.02 -6.85
N ALA A 313 12.56 9.51 -5.86
CA ALA A 313 13.03 8.50 -4.90
C ALA A 313 13.46 7.18 -5.54
N TYR A 314 12.78 6.75 -6.60
CA TYR A 314 13.03 5.47 -7.28
C TYR A 314 13.75 5.63 -8.62
N GLY A 315 14.00 6.88 -9.05
CA GLY A 315 14.71 7.22 -10.27
C GLY A 315 16.24 7.21 -10.14
N ALA A 316 16.91 7.83 -11.10
CA ALA A 316 18.36 7.81 -11.24
C ALA A 316 19.15 8.36 -10.03
N LYS A 317 18.56 9.30 -9.28
CA LYS A 317 19.17 9.91 -8.09
C LYS A 317 18.82 9.17 -6.78
N GLY A 318 17.82 8.30 -6.81
CA GLY A 318 17.35 7.53 -5.67
C GLY A 318 17.76 6.06 -5.75
N SER A 319 16.81 5.17 -5.48
CA SER A 319 17.04 3.72 -5.43
C SER A 319 17.29 3.08 -6.80
N LYS A 320 17.03 3.79 -7.91
CA LYS A 320 17.17 3.29 -9.29
C LYS A 320 16.31 2.05 -9.57
N ALA A 321 15.19 1.94 -8.86
CA ALA A 321 14.28 0.81 -8.97
C ALA A 321 13.37 0.93 -10.20
N ALA A 322 12.95 2.16 -10.57
CA ALA A 322 11.93 2.39 -11.57
C ALA A 322 12.47 2.28 -12.99
N ASP A 323 12.11 1.23 -13.73
CA ASP A 323 12.18 1.09 -15.18
C ASP A 323 11.35 -0.13 -15.65
N GLU A 324 11.04 -0.19 -16.96
CA GLU A 324 10.21 -1.25 -17.55
C GLU A 324 10.87 -2.64 -17.50
N TYR A 325 12.20 -2.71 -17.54
CA TYR A 325 12.91 -3.99 -17.49
C TYR A 325 12.75 -4.65 -16.11
N LYS A 326 12.92 -3.86 -15.03
CA LYS A 326 12.71 -4.33 -13.67
C LYS A 326 11.24 -4.61 -13.38
N GLN A 327 10.31 -3.81 -13.92
CA GLN A 327 8.87 -4.06 -13.85
C GLN A 327 8.51 -5.43 -14.42
N LYS A 328 9.03 -5.78 -15.63
CA LYS A 328 8.84 -7.12 -16.24
C LYS A 328 9.35 -8.22 -15.33
N MET A 329 10.58 -8.08 -14.79
CA MET A 329 11.18 -9.11 -13.95
C MET A 329 10.40 -9.31 -12.65
N PHE A 330 10.00 -8.23 -12.00
CA PHE A 330 9.20 -8.31 -10.77
C PHE A 330 7.86 -8.99 -11.02
N TYR A 331 7.15 -8.57 -12.09
CA TYR A 331 5.89 -9.19 -12.50
C TYR A 331 6.05 -10.70 -12.72
N GLN A 332 7.07 -11.12 -13.46
CA GLN A 332 7.33 -12.53 -13.73
C GLN A 332 7.65 -13.32 -12.47
N TYR A 333 8.60 -12.87 -11.64
CA TYR A 333 9.00 -13.56 -10.42
C TYR A 333 7.88 -13.69 -9.41
N MET A 334 7.09 -12.63 -9.22
CA MET A 334 5.93 -12.68 -8.31
C MET A 334 4.87 -13.65 -8.82
N ARG A 335 4.62 -13.68 -10.15
CA ARG A 335 3.70 -14.65 -10.77
C ARG A 335 4.20 -16.09 -10.61
N GLU A 336 5.47 -16.35 -10.91
CA GLU A 336 6.07 -17.67 -10.75
C GLU A 336 5.94 -18.16 -9.31
N TRP A 337 6.32 -17.32 -8.35
CA TRP A 337 6.23 -17.66 -6.95
C TRP A 337 4.81 -17.93 -6.48
N THR A 338 3.88 -17.03 -6.76
CA THR A 338 2.49 -17.15 -6.30
C THR A 338 1.77 -18.32 -6.94
N ASN A 339 2.00 -18.59 -8.23
CA ASN A 339 1.45 -19.76 -8.93
C ASN A 339 1.97 -21.06 -8.31
N ALA A 340 3.27 -21.15 -8.02
CA ALA A 340 3.87 -22.33 -7.39
C ALA A 340 3.36 -22.54 -5.94
N ALA A 341 3.04 -21.47 -5.23
CA ALA A 341 2.54 -21.49 -3.87
C ALA A 341 1.02 -21.70 -3.77
N GLY A 342 0.28 -21.68 -4.88
CA GLY A 342 -1.20 -21.70 -4.85
C GLY A 342 -1.79 -20.44 -4.21
N VAL A 343 -1.15 -19.28 -4.42
CA VAL A 343 -1.54 -17.98 -3.88
C VAL A 343 -2.04 -17.10 -5.02
N SER A 344 -3.22 -16.49 -4.89
CA SER A 344 -3.64 -15.46 -5.83
C SER A 344 -2.78 -14.22 -5.72
N LEU A 345 -2.54 -13.60 -6.88
CA LEU A 345 -1.84 -12.33 -7.00
C LEU A 345 -2.72 -11.33 -7.75
N PHE A 346 -3.12 -10.26 -7.08
CA PHE A 346 -3.68 -9.08 -7.73
C PHE A 346 -2.54 -8.09 -8.01
N TYR A 347 -2.06 -8.11 -9.25
CA TYR A 347 -0.95 -7.23 -9.65
C TYR A 347 -1.43 -5.79 -9.82
N PHE A 348 -0.72 -4.86 -9.24
CA PHE A 348 -0.97 -3.44 -9.31
C PHE A 348 0.01 -2.81 -10.31
N GLU A 349 -0.43 -2.36 -11.51
CA GLU A 349 -1.82 -2.42 -11.97
C GLU A 349 -1.87 -2.63 -13.49
N ALA A 350 -3.06 -2.74 -14.07
CA ALA A 350 -3.21 -3.01 -15.50
C ALA A 350 -2.76 -1.83 -16.37
N PHE A 351 -3.20 -0.62 -16.05
CA PHE A 351 -3.01 0.58 -16.86
C PHE A 351 -2.47 1.72 -16.00
N ASP A 352 -1.60 2.55 -16.57
CA ASP A 352 -1.17 3.79 -15.92
C ASP A 352 -2.35 4.71 -15.63
N GLU A 353 -2.36 5.35 -14.45
CA GLU A 353 -3.42 6.24 -14.00
C GLU A 353 -2.86 7.56 -13.47
N GLN A 354 -3.04 8.64 -14.22
CA GLN A 354 -2.48 9.97 -13.92
C GLN A 354 -3.13 10.69 -12.72
N TRP A 355 -4.24 10.21 -12.20
CA TRP A 355 -4.91 10.82 -11.05
C TRP A 355 -4.22 10.52 -9.72
N LYS A 356 -3.43 9.47 -9.64
CA LYS A 356 -2.76 9.00 -8.42
C LYS A 356 -1.71 9.98 -7.94
N ASP A 357 -1.00 10.59 -8.89
CA ASP A 357 -0.19 11.78 -8.68
C ASP A 357 -0.48 12.78 -9.79
N SER A 358 -1.55 13.55 -9.59
CA SER A 358 -2.01 14.52 -10.59
C SER A 358 -1.07 15.72 -10.74
N VAL A 359 -0.16 15.89 -9.80
CA VAL A 359 0.76 17.02 -9.64
C VAL A 359 2.10 16.70 -10.30
N ASP A 360 2.70 15.56 -9.95
CA ASP A 360 3.94 15.09 -10.57
C ASP A 360 3.64 14.01 -11.60
N ALA A 361 3.62 14.41 -12.87
CA ALA A 361 3.42 13.47 -13.97
C ALA A 361 4.52 12.39 -14.07
N ALA A 362 5.67 12.61 -13.44
CA ALA A 362 6.79 11.68 -13.38
C ALA A 362 6.80 10.83 -12.10
N GLY A 363 5.87 11.09 -11.16
CA GLY A 363 5.75 10.34 -9.91
C GLY A 363 5.44 8.87 -10.14
N SER A 364 6.03 7.99 -9.34
CA SER A 364 5.92 6.53 -9.49
C SER A 364 4.49 6.02 -9.47
N GLU A 365 3.61 6.66 -8.68
CA GLU A 365 2.20 6.27 -8.54
C GLU A 365 1.45 6.26 -9.88
N ASN A 366 1.85 7.10 -10.83
CA ASN A 366 1.26 7.16 -12.17
C ASN A 366 1.76 6.07 -13.11
N HIS A 367 2.77 5.26 -12.74
CA HIS A 367 3.53 4.42 -13.64
C HIS A 367 3.58 2.93 -13.27
N PHE A 368 2.71 2.48 -12.38
CA PHE A 368 2.59 1.06 -12.02
C PHE A 368 1.93 0.20 -13.12
N GLY A 369 1.10 0.80 -13.98
CA GLY A 369 0.43 0.08 -15.06
C GLY A 369 1.39 -0.64 -16.01
N LEU A 370 0.93 -1.71 -16.64
CA LEU A 370 1.67 -2.41 -17.70
C LEU A 370 1.40 -1.84 -19.10
N ILE A 371 0.40 -0.98 -19.22
CA ILE A 371 0.05 -0.25 -20.45
C ILE A 371 -0.11 1.23 -20.11
N ARG A 372 0.59 2.10 -20.85
CA ARG A 372 0.56 3.55 -20.65
C ARG A 372 -0.74 4.18 -21.16
N LEU A 373 -1.02 5.41 -20.70
CA LEU A 373 -2.19 6.18 -21.13
C LEU A 373 -2.22 6.46 -22.65
N ASN A 374 -1.07 6.53 -23.29
CA ASN A 374 -0.93 6.74 -24.73
C ASN A 374 -1.00 5.44 -25.55
N ASN A 375 -1.38 4.30 -24.96
CA ASN A 375 -1.48 2.96 -25.54
C ASN A 375 -0.15 2.23 -25.78
N GLU A 376 0.94 2.75 -25.27
CA GLU A 376 2.20 2.03 -25.24
C GLU A 376 2.12 0.84 -24.29
N VAL A 377 2.37 -0.34 -24.83
CA VAL A 377 2.51 -1.59 -24.09
C VAL A 377 3.94 -1.67 -23.58
N LYS A 378 4.11 -1.71 -22.25
CA LYS A 378 5.43 -1.78 -21.64
C LYS A 378 6.08 -3.14 -21.83
N TYR A 379 7.39 -3.22 -21.60
CA TYR A 379 8.22 -4.39 -21.90
C TYR A 379 7.68 -5.70 -21.32
N ALA A 380 6.99 -5.65 -20.20
CA ALA A 380 6.37 -6.83 -19.57
C ALA A 380 5.37 -7.56 -20.47
N LEU A 381 4.76 -6.85 -21.41
CA LEU A 381 3.70 -7.37 -22.28
C LEU A 381 4.05 -7.34 -23.78
N TRP A 382 5.30 -7.11 -24.17
CA TRP A 382 5.68 -7.06 -25.59
C TRP A 382 5.37 -8.36 -26.32
N ASP A 383 5.46 -9.50 -25.63
CA ASP A 383 5.20 -10.82 -26.20
C ASP A 383 3.75 -10.91 -26.75
N TYR A 384 2.76 -10.22 -26.12
CA TYR A 384 1.36 -10.16 -26.59
C TYR A 384 1.17 -9.36 -27.89
N ILE A 385 2.11 -8.47 -28.22
CA ILE A 385 2.16 -7.81 -29.53
C ILE A 385 2.83 -8.72 -30.57
N ASP A 386 3.88 -9.46 -30.16
CA ASP A 386 4.65 -10.33 -31.07
C ASP A 386 3.90 -11.58 -31.49
N ASP A 387 3.03 -12.10 -30.64
CA ASP A 387 2.22 -13.28 -30.88
C ASP A 387 0.79 -12.96 -31.39
N ASP A 388 0.54 -11.70 -31.76
CA ASP A 388 -0.74 -11.18 -32.26
C ASP A 388 -1.91 -11.27 -31.27
N SER A 389 -1.68 -11.58 -29.98
CA SER A 389 -2.74 -11.64 -28.95
C SER A 389 -3.48 -10.30 -28.78
N PHE A 390 -2.83 -9.19 -29.07
CA PHE A 390 -3.42 -7.85 -29.05
C PHE A 390 -3.87 -7.34 -30.43
N GLU A 391 -3.85 -8.19 -31.50
CA GLU A 391 -4.28 -7.79 -32.83
C GLU A 391 -5.75 -7.33 -32.82
N GLY A 392 -6.02 -6.18 -33.40
CA GLY A 392 -7.36 -5.58 -33.44
C GLY A 392 -7.90 -5.00 -32.15
N LEU A 393 -7.18 -5.13 -31.03
CA LEU A 393 -7.54 -4.50 -29.78
C LEU A 393 -7.14 -3.01 -29.75
N THR A 394 -8.00 -2.22 -29.12
CA THR A 394 -7.79 -0.77 -29.01
C THR A 394 -7.93 -0.31 -27.57
N ARG A 395 -7.30 0.82 -27.26
CA ARG A 395 -7.58 1.62 -26.07
C ARG A 395 -7.75 3.08 -26.48
N ASN A 396 -8.81 3.72 -26.04
CA ASN A 396 -9.22 5.05 -26.55
C ASN A 396 -9.35 5.07 -28.09
N THR A 397 -9.92 3.99 -28.68
CA THR A 397 -10.10 3.78 -30.13
C THR A 397 -8.80 3.76 -30.95
N LYS A 398 -7.65 3.59 -30.32
CA LYS A 398 -6.32 3.53 -30.96
C LYS A 398 -5.68 2.16 -30.72
N PRO A 399 -4.93 1.63 -31.68
CA PRO A 399 -4.23 0.36 -31.50
C PRO A 399 -3.16 0.43 -30.39
N LEU A 400 -2.85 -0.71 -29.83
CA LEU A 400 -1.75 -0.90 -28.92
C LEU A 400 -0.44 -1.04 -29.69
N TYR A 401 0.67 -0.55 -29.12
CA TYR A 401 2.00 -0.67 -29.71
C TYR A 401 3.08 -0.72 -28.63
N LYS A 402 4.22 -1.34 -28.93
CA LYS A 402 5.33 -1.48 -27.98
C LYS A 402 5.92 -0.13 -27.57
N SER A 403 6.23 0.04 -26.29
CA SER A 403 7.12 1.09 -25.84
C SER A 403 8.48 1.02 -26.56
N TYR A 404 9.21 2.12 -26.59
CA TYR A 404 10.48 2.23 -27.35
C TYR A 404 10.35 1.84 -28.83
N VAL A 405 9.15 1.86 -29.38
CA VAL A 405 8.88 1.40 -30.76
C VAL A 405 9.39 -0.04 -31.01
N GLY A 406 9.47 -0.86 -29.96
CA GLY A 406 9.99 -2.23 -30.00
C GLY A 406 11.51 -2.34 -30.04
N ASP A 407 12.25 -1.24 -29.84
CA ASP A 407 13.73 -1.26 -29.75
C ASP A 407 14.20 -1.65 -28.33
N GLU A 408 14.50 -2.93 -28.16
CA GLU A 408 14.99 -3.49 -26.91
C GLU A 408 16.35 -2.89 -26.49
N THR A 409 17.18 -2.49 -27.45
CA THR A 409 18.46 -1.85 -27.16
C THR A 409 18.23 -0.46 -26.58
N ALA A 410 17.32 0.31 -27.13
CA ALA A 410 16.95 1.62 -26.60
C ALA A 410 16.41 1.51 -25.17
N LEU A 411 15.50 0.57 -24.91
CA LEU A 411 14.98 0.27 -23.57
C LEU A 411 16.13 -0.04 -22.60
N PHE A 412 17.00 -1.00 -22.93
CA PHE A 412 18.03 -1.48 -22.02
C PHE A 412 19.12 -0.43 -21.76
N ASN A 413 19.32 0.53 -22.64
CA ASN A 413 20.25 1.63 -22.43
C ASN A 413 19.79 2.57 -21.30
N GLU A 414 18.51 2.70 -21.05
CA GLU A 414 17.94 3.51 -19.98
C GLU A 414 17.94 2.80 -18.63
N VAL A 415 18.00 1.47 -18.61
CA VAL A 415 18.00 0.69 -17.38
C VAL A 415 19.24 0.96 -16.55
N LEU A 416 19.08 1.20 -15.26
CA LEU A 416 20.18 1.43 -14.33
C LEU A 416 20.37 0.21 -13.42
N ASN A 417 21.64 -0.05 -13.03
CA ASN A 417 21.89 -0.97 -11.91
C ASN A 417 21.29 -0.40 -10.62
N ALA A 418 20.79 -1.28 -9.75
CA ALA A 418 20.57 -0.91 -8.37
C ALA A 418 21.86 -0.33 -7.75
N PRO A 419 21.78 0.51 -6.71
CA PRO A 419 22.96 1.06 -6.06
C PRO A 419 23.92 -0.05 -5.59
N PHE A 420 25.24 0.18 -5.74
CA PHE A 420 26.24 -0.77 -5.26
C PHE A 420 26.37 -0.68 -3.74
N LYS A 421 26.13 -1.77 -3.03
CA LYS A 421 26.19 -1.80 -1.55
C LYS A 421 27.58 -1.45 -1.00
N SER A 422 28.63 -1.70 -1.75
CA SER A 422 30.01 -1.28 -1.39
C SER A 422 30.17 0.24 -1.34
N THR A 423 29.38 0.98 -2.12
CA THR A 423 29.42 2.46 -2.20
C THR A 423 28.32 3.16 -1.42
N MET A 424 27.31 2.40 -0.95
CA MET A 424 26.29 2.95 -0.07
C MET A 424 26.92 3.36 1.26
N PRO A 425 26.53 4.52 1.85
CA PRO A 425 26.91 4.81 3.23
C PRO A 425 26.49 3.59 4.06
N LYS A 426 27.45 2.96 4.71
CA LYS A 426 27.12 1.86 5.64
C LYS A 426 26.14 2.44 6.64
N ARG A 427 24.88 1.99 6.62
CA ARG A 427 24.02 2.10 7.77
C ARG A 427 24.86 1.58 8.92
N LYS A 428 25.14 2.39 9.92
CA LYS A 428 25.74 1.88 11.13
C LYS A 428 24.74 0.86 11.66
N THR A 429 24.96 -0.41 11.34
CA THR A 429 24.33 -1.48 12.11
C THR A 429 24.75 -1.17 13.53
N SER A 430 23.78 -0.77 14.34
CA SER A 430 23.97 -0.65 15.76
C SER A 430 24.50 -1.98 16.24
N THR A 431 25.73 -2.00 16.68
CA THR A 431 26.26 -3.08 17.53
C THR A 431 25.86 -2.82 18.98
N ILE A 432 24.81 -2.04 19.19
CA ILE A 432 24.22 -1.82 20.49
C ILE A 432 23.43 -3.09 20.79
N ASN A 433 23.99 -3.88 21.71
CA ASN A 433 23.27 -4.92 22.40
C ASN A 433 21.91 -4.36 22.83
N LEU A 434 20.81 -5.02 22.46
CA LEU A 434 19.45 -4.70 22.90
C LEU A 434 19.27 -4.81 24.44
N ASP A 435 20.34 -5.14 25.19
CA ASP A 435 20.44 -5.13 26.65
C ASP A 435 20.99 -3.81 27.21
N VAL A 436 21.11 -2.75 26.41
CA VAL A 436 21.41 -1.43 26.96
C VAL A 436 20.09 -0.86 27.45
N ASP A 437 19.98 -0.71 28.77
CA ASP A 437 18.96 0.10 29.42
C ASP A 437 18.67 1.36 28.57
N ALA A 438 17.38 1.65 28.34
CA ALA A 438 16.94 2.92 27.78
C ALA A 438 17.79 4.01 28.42
N GLY A 439 18.48 4.83 27.61
CA GLY A 439 19.50 5.75 28.09
C GLY A 439 19.01 6.52 29.33
N GLN A 440 19.89 6.80 30.27
CA GLN A 440 19.46 7.50 31.50
C GLN A 440 18.74 8.78 31.12
N ALA A 441 17.57 9.01 31.72
CA ALA A 441 16.80 10.22 31.48
C ALA A 441 17.68 11.45 31.74
N ILE A 442 17.58 12.45 30.85
CA ILE A 442 18.34 13.69 30.98
C ILE A 442 17.94 14.37 32.29
N GLU A 443 18.85 14.39 33.27
CA GLU A 443 18.64 14.99 34.60
C GLU A 443 18.93 16.50 34.53
N VAL A 444 18.12 17.27 33.81
CA VAL A 444 18.32 18.70 33.70
C VAL A 444 17.03 19.44 33.48
N GLY A 445 16.95 20.63 34.02
CA GLY A 445 15.76 21.47 34.00
C GLY A 445 15.35 21.98 32.59
N THR A 446 16.28 21.96 31.61
CA THR A 446 16.01 22.44 30.25
C THR A 446 16.80 21.65 29.23
N TYR A 447 16.14 21.23 28.15
CA TYR A 447 16.73 20.59 26.99
C TYR A 447 16.59 21.51 25.78
N VAL A 448 17.71 22.05 25.27
CA VAL A 448 17.70 23.01 24.17
C VAL A 448 17.91 22.30 22.84
N VAL A 449 16.94 22.44 21.91
CA VAL A 449 17.02 21.96 20.53
C VAL A 449 17.62 23.04 19.63
N SER A 450 17.07 24.25 19.65
CA SER A 450 17.56 25.42 18.92
C SER A 450 17.14 26.69 19.67
N HIS A 451 18.09 27.60 19.92
CA HIS A 451 17.81 28.87 20.60
C HIS A 451 18.72 29.97 20.09
N ASP A 452 18.21 31.18 19.92
CA ASP A 452 18.97 32.36 19.46
C ASP A 452 19.93 32.91 20.52
N SER A 453 19.69 32.54 21.80
CA SER A 453 20.62 32.81 22.90
C SER A 453 20.73 31.55 23.78
N LEU A 454 21.91 31.34 24.38
CA LEU A 454 22.15 30.26 25.32
C LEU A 454 21.29 30.45 26.58
N ILE A 455 20.49 29.45 26.96
CA ILE A 455 19.81 29.42 28.24
C ILE A 455 20.85 28.99 29.30
N PRO A 456 21.19 29.83 30.30
CA PRO A 456 22.27 29.54 31.24
C PRO A 456 22.09 28.28 32.08
N SER A 457 20.83 27.81 32.23
CA SER A 457 20.47 26.59 32.96
C SER A 457 20.38 25.35 32.11
N ALA A 458 20.60 25.47 30.78
CA ALA A 458 20.57 24.33 29.86
C ALA A 458 21.84 23.50 30.01
N THR A 459 21.71 22.23 30.27
CA THR A 459 22.84 21.33 30.44
C THR A 459 23.11 20.47 29.22
N ASN A 460 22.17 20.36 28.32
CA ASN A 460 22.36 19.74 27.02
C ASN A 460 22.12 20.74 25.89
N ASN A 461 23.19 21.38 25.46
CA ASN A 461 23.18 22.27 24.31
C ASN A 461 23.29 21.44 23.01
N MET A 462 22.25 20.70 22.68
CA MET A 462 22.13 20.19 21.33
C MET A 462 21.54 21.30 20.46
N THR A 463 22.42 22.19 20.03
CA THR A 463 22.05 23.16 19.00
C THR A 463 22.06 22.50 17.65
N TYR A 464 20.95 22.53 16.97
CA TYR A 464 20.93 22.26 15.55
C TYR A 464 21.74 23.37 14.82
N PRO A 465 22.54 23.05 13.74
CA PRO A 465 22.76 21.70 13.22
C PRO A 465 23.77 20.91 14.08
N SER A 466 23.41 19.70 14.44
CA SER A 466 24.32 18.75 15.07
C SER A 466 24.53 17.54 14.15
N ALA A 467 25.59 16.78 14.42
CA ALA A 467 25.86 15.57 13.61
C ALA A 467 24.79 14.48 13.79
N ILE A 468 24.01 14.53 14.87
CA ILE A 468 23.02 13.51 15.25
C ILE A 468 21.59 13.99 15.11
N LEU A 469 21.31 15.29 15.00
CA LEU A 469 19.97 15.85 14.82
C LEU A 469 19.87 16.46 13.44
N LYS A 470 18.94 15.96 12.63
CA LYS A 470 18.70 16.44 11.27
C LYS A 470 17.26 16.82 11.04
N LEU A 471 17.06 17.85 10.27
CA LEU A 471 15.76 18.23 9.76
C LEU A 471 15.48 17.44 8.49
N ILE A 472 14.47 16.58 8.55
CA ILE A 472 14.11 15.63 7.49
C ILE A 472 12.81 16.08 6.84
N PRO A 473 12.80 16.44 5.54
CA PRO A 473 11.55 16.63 4.81
C PRO A 473 10.95 15.26 4.49
N TRP A 474 9.71 15.06 4.90
CA TRP A 474 9.02 13.80 4.60
C TRP A 474 8.60 13.78 3.13
N GLU A 475 9.07 12.76 2.41
CA GLU A 475 8.79 12.53 0.97
C GLU A 475 9.02 13.75 0.06
N GLY A 476 9.83 14.69 0.49
CA GLY A 476 10.11 15.91 -0.29
C GLY A 476 8.94 16.89 -0.37
N THR A 477 7.91 16.73 0.47
CA THR A 477 6.71 17.57 0.50
C THR A 477 6.95 19.00 0.97
N VAL A 478 8.14 19.29 1.51
CA VAL A 478 8.57 20.62 1.91
C VAL A 478 9.99 20.94 1.43
N SER A 479 10.28 22.22 1.22
CA SER A 479 11.63 22.76 1.19
C SER A 479 11.97 23.27 2.57
N ILE A 480 13.21 23.07 3.00
CA ILE A 480 13.67 23.45 4.32
C ILE A 480 14.93 24.27 4.19
N GLU A 481 14.96 25.41 4.87
CA GLU A 481 16.15 26.22 5.04
C GLU A 481 16.37 26.52 6.52
N MET A 482 17.62 26.65 6.91
CA MET A 482 17.98 27.10 8.24
C MET A 482 18.91 28.28 8.18
N SER A 483 18.57 29.33 8.92
CA SER A 483 19.42 30.49 9.05
C SER A 483 20.56 30.23 10.06
N HIS A 484 21.66 31.00 9.94
CA HIS A 484 22.76 31.00 10.89
C HIS A 484 22.33 31.38 12.34
N GLN A 485 21.13 31.92 12.50
CA GLN A 485 20.54 32.30 13.79
C GLN A 485 19.61 31.26 14.37
N GLY A 486 19.60 30.03 13.82
CA GLY A 486 18.77 28.93 14.33
C GLY A 486 17.28 29.03 13.98
N VAL A 487 16.92 29.89 13.03
CA VAL A 487 15.55 29.93 12.49
C VAL A 487 15.39 28.82 11.45
N VAL A 488 14.44 27.93 11.66
CA VAL A 488 14.02 26.89 10.70
C VAL A 488 12.92 27.48 9.83
N GLY A 489 13.16 27.60 8.54
CA GLY A 489 12.16 27.96 7.52
C GLY A 489 11.69 26.73 6.77
N ILE A 490 10.38 26.57 6.68
CA ILE A 490 9.70 25.47 5.99
C ILE A 490 8.82 26.10 4.90
N GLU A 491 8.95 25.67 3.66
CA GLU A 491 8.07 26.05 2.57
C GLU A 491 7.41 24.79 2.00
N THR A 492 6.07 24.76 2.01
CA THR A 492 5.30 23.62 1.52
C THR A 492 5.35 23.57 -0.01
N ARG A 493 5.44 22.37 -0.54
CA ARG A 493 5.39 22.07 -1.98
C ARG A 493 3.99 21.64 -2.39
N GLU A 494 3.79 21.46 -3.68
CA GLU A 494 2.54 20.96 -4.20
C GLU A 494 2.39 19.46 -3.88
N SER A 495 1.63 19.16 -2.82
CA SER A 495 1.27 17.82 -2.36
C SER A 495 -0.05 17.91 -1.60
N ASP A 496 -0.80 16.81 -1.51
CA ASP A 496 -2.05 16.75 -0.75
C ASP A 496 -1.81 16.73 0.77
N TRP A 497 -0.59 16.46 1.18
CA TRP A 497 -0.11 16.54 2.56
C TRP A 497 1.34 17.04 2.57
N TRP A 498 1.86 17.41 3.74
CA TRP A 498 3.25 17.80 3.91
C TRP A 498 3.73 17.53 5.32
N GLY A 499 5.01 17.25 5.48
CA GLY A 499 5.57 17.01 6.79
C GLY A 499 7.08 17.14 6.86
N THR A 500 7.55 17.36 8.09
CA THR A 500 8.98 17.44 8.42
C THR A 500 9.20 17.17 9.89
N SER A 501 10.38 16.69 10.23
CA SER A 501 10.78 16.45 11.61
C SER A 501 12.26 16.77 11.82
N LEU A 502 12.57 17.28 13.01
CA LEU A 502 13.93 17.28 13.56
C LEU A 502 14.15 15.91 14.20
N GLU A 503 14.89 15.04 13.52
CA GLU A 503 15.07 13.64 13.88
C GLU A 503 16.48 13.31 14.32
N PHE A 504 16.58 12.50 15.35
CA PHE A 504 17.84 11.88 15.75
C PHE A 504 18.28 10.84 14.74
N GLN A 505 19.51 10.96 14.29
CA GLN A 505 20.13 10.01 13.34
C GLN A 505 20.81 8.81 14.04
N ALA A 506 20.51 8.63 15.33
CA ALA A 506 20.93 7.48 16.11
C ALA A 506 19.83 6.40 16.14
N ASP A 507 20.21 5.16 16.40
CA ASP A 507 19.27 4.02 16.48
C ASP A 507 18.29 4.14 17.65
N ILE A 508 18.61 4.91 18.68
CA ILE A 508 17.78 5.23 19.83
C ILE A 508 17.59 6.75 19.87
N GLY A 509 16.37 7.20 20.14
CA GLY A 509 16.04 8.60 20.38
C GLY A 509 16.55 9.11 21.72
N GLU A 510 16.19 10.34 22.05
CA GLU A 510 16.56 10.96 23.32
C GLU A 510 15.58 10.56 24.42
N ASN A 511 16.09 10.32 25.62
CA ASN A 511 15.25 10.03 26.79
C ASN A 511 14.82 11.34 27.48
N LEU A 512 13.58 11.75 27.23
CA LEU A 512 12.95 12.92 27.81
C LEU A 512 11.94 12.59 28.93
N SER A 513 12.04 11.41 29.57
CA SER A 513 11.10 10.99 30.62
C SER A 513 10.97 11.99 31.78
N ASN A 514 12.04 12.73 32.07
CA ASN A 514 12.04 13.78 33.08
C ASN A 514 11.23 15.03 32.67
N PHE A 515 10.88 15.17 31.41
CA PHE A 515 10.09 16.29 30.87
C PHE A 515 8.60 15.96 30.76
N LYS A 516 8.14 14.81 31.25
CA LYS A 516 6.75 14.34 31.13
C LYS A 516 5.73 15.33 31.71
N SER A 517 6.06 16.02 32.82
CA SER A 517 5.20 17.03 33.42
C SER A 517 5.55 18.46 32.98
N GLY A 518 6.48 18.59 32.06
CA GLY A 518 7.02 19.85 31.60
C GLY A 518 6.38 20.33 30.28
N TYR A 519 7.16 21.10 29.53
CA TYR A 519 6.64 21.81 28.36
C TYR A 519 7.62 21.78 27.19
N LEU A 520 7.08 21.69 25.97
CA LEU A 520 7.77 22.04 24.73
C LEU A 520 7.52 23.52 24.42
N HIS A 521 8.58 24.27 24.26
CA HIS A 521 8.56 25.70 23.91
C HIS A 521 9.06 25.91 22.48
N PHE A 522 8.46 26.86 21.79
CA PHE A 522 8.97 27.36 20.50
C PHE A 522 8.34 28.71 20.15
N ASP A 523 9.04 29.48 19.34
CA ASP A 523 8.46 30.61 18.64
C ASP A 523 8.09 30.20 17.23
N ILE A 524 6.93 30.63 16.74
CA ILE A 524 6.43 30.33 15.40
C ILE A 524 5.85 31.55 14.74
N ARG A 525 6.03 31.66 13.44
CA ARG A 525 5.30 32.56 12.54
C ARG A 525 5.08 31.89 11.20
N GLY A 526 4.12 32.32 10.43
CA GLY A 526 3.89 31.80 9.08
C GLY A 526 2.57 32.23 8.48
N ASP A 527 2.22 31.64 7.37
CA ASP A 527 0.95 31.90 6.68
C ASP A 527 -0.24 31.47 7.55
N SER A 528 -1.17 32.40 7.76
CA SER A 528 -2.29 32.23 8.68
C SER A 528 -3.40 31.28 8.18
N ASP A 529 -3.40 30.96 6.89
CA ASP A 529 -4.38 30.07 6.25
C ASP A 529 -3.93 28.60 6.19
N VAL A 530 -2.76 28.27 6.76
CA VAL A 530 -2.26 26.90 6.86
C VAL A 530 -2.70 26.27 8.17
N ALA A 531 -3.11 25.02 8.09
CA ALA A 531 -3.44 24.22 9.25
C ALA A 531 -2.53 22.97 9.29
N PHE A 532 -2.00 22.65 10.47
CA PHE A 532 -1.06 21.55 10.67
C PHE A 532 -1.02 21.10 12.12
N ASN A 533 -0.44 19.94 12.33
CA ASN A 533 -0.10 19.41 13.63
C ASN A 533 1.35 19.74 13.96
N ILE A 534 1.66 20.04 15.21
CA ILE A 534 3.02 20.22 15.73
C ILE A 534 3.19 19.51 17.06
N GLY A 535 4.36 18.92 17.29
CA GLY A 535 4.71 18.25 18.53
C GLY A 535 5.99 17.45 18.35
N PHE A 536 6.03 16.23 18.86
CA PHE A 536 7.18 15.35 18.80
C PHE A 536 6.79 13.90 18.52
N GLN A 537 7.77 13.08 18.13
CA GLN A 537 7.56 11.66 17.87
C GLN A 537 8.39 10.81 18.82
N THR A 538 7.80 9.70 19.26
CA THR A 538 8.48 8.67 20.06
C THR A 538 8.49 7.36 19.29
N GLY A 539 9.49 6.51 19.55
CA GLY A 539 9.68 5.27 18.80
C GLY A 539 10.02 5.51 17.34
N ARG A 540 10.07 4.46 16.56
CA ARG A 540 10.43 4.51 15.14
C ARG A 540 9.40 3.81 14.28
N TRP A 541 9.14 4.39 13.11
CA TRP A 541 8.31 3.80 12.09
C TRP A 541 8.77 2.37 11.73
N LEU A 542 10.07 2.17 11.51
CA LEU A 542 10.65 0.88 11.13
C LEU A 542 10.53 -0.18 12.23
N ASP A 543 10.42 0.23 13.49
CA ASP A 543 10.27 -0.65 14.63
C ASP A 543 8.79 -0.88 15.01
N GLY A 544 7.87 -0.19 14.30
CA GLY A 544 6.43 -0.28 14.47
C GLY A 544 5.93 0.24 15.82
N ASN A 545 6.71 1.09 16.47
CA ASN A 545 6.37 1.68 17.76
C ASN A 545 6.35 3.22 17.73
N GLN A 546 6.35 3.83 16.52
CA GLN A 546 6.29 5.27 16.38
C GLN A 546 4.92 5.81 16.83
N VAL A 547 4.95 6.81 17.70
CA VAL A 547 3.78 7.55 18.16
C VAL A 547 3.96 9.02 17.87
N ASN A 548 2.97 9.63 17.22
CA ASN A 548 2.91 11.06 16.96
C ASN A 548 2.17 11.75 18.11
N ASN A 549 2.88 12.60 18.85
CA ASN A 549 2.36 13.34 19.97
C ASN A 549 2.14 14.79 19.54
N PHE A 550 0.97 15.09 18.97
CA PHE A 550 0.73 16.31 18.23
C PHE A 550 -0.44 17.13 18.76
N MET A 551 -0.38 18.44 18.54
CA MET A 551 -1.44 19.40 18.75
C MET A 551 -1.68 20.21 17.47
N VAL A 552 -2.95 20.56 17.21
CA VAL A 552 -3.36 21.30 16.00
C VAL A 552 -3.01 22.77 16.10
N PHE A 553 -2.42 23.31 15.05
CA PHE A 553 -2.02 24.70 14.91
C PHE A 553 -2.58 25.32 13.62
N GLY A 554 -2.56 26.64 13.57
CA GLY A 554 -2.87 27.44 12.40
C GLY A 554 -4.36 27.64 12.15
N SER A 555 -4.77 27.57 10.89
CA SER A 555 -6.13 27.89 10.46
C SER A 555 -7.17 27.03 11.17
N ALA A 556 -8.22 27.66 11.68
CA ALA A 556 -9.33 27.02 12.39
C ALA A 556 -8.98 26.27 13.69
N SER A 557 -7.79 26.49 14.28
CA SER A 557 -7.40 25.94 15.58
C SER A 557 -7.43 26.99 16.70
N ASN A 558 -7.29 26.52 17.95
CA ASN A 558 -7.12 27.41 19.09
C ASN A 558 -5.68 27.96 19.21
N ASN A 559 -4.77 27.51 18.35
CA ASN A 559 -3.35 27.89 18.30
C ASN A 559 -3.07 28.60 16.95
N PRO A 560 -3.49 29.87 16.79
CA PRO A 560 -3.36 30.57 15.51
C PRO A 560 -1.90 30.84 15.16
N VAL A 561 -1.57 30.75 13.88
CA VAL A 561 -0.27 31.19 13.33
C VAL A 561 -0.51 32.44 12.49
N SER A 562 0.40 33.40 12.56
CA SER A 562 0.37 34.63 11.76
C SER A 562 1.76 34.99 11.27
N ASN A 563 1.87 36.03 10.48
CA ASN A 563 3.18 36.56 10.00
C ASN A 563 4.03 37.20 11.12
N GLU A 564 3.44 37.38 12.31
CA GLU A 564 4.17 37.87 13.49
C GLU A 564 4.62 36.70 14.36
N TRP A 565 5.78 36.83 15.00
CA TRP A 565 6.28 35.82 15.93
C TRP A 565 5.36 35.69 17.14
N ALA A 566 4.94 34.47 17.44
CA ALA A 566 4.21 34.10 18.64
C ALA A 566 4.95 33.00 19.38
N THR A 567 5.04 33.14 20.72
CA THR A 567 5.66 32.13 21.59
C THR A 567 4.58 31.16 22.09
N TYR A 568 4.84 29.89 21.94
CA TYR A 568 3.97 28.81 22.43
C TYR A 568 4.70 27.98 23.48
N LYS A 569 3.90 27.49 24.44
CA LYS A 569 4.31 26.60 25.51
C LYS A 569 3.30 25.46 25.57
N LEU A 570 3.66 24.28 25.05
CA LEU A 570 2.80 23.11 24.99
C LEU A 570 3.11 22.18 26.14
N SER A 571 2.10 21.80 26.93
CA SER A 571 2.25 20.79 27.98
C SER A 571 2.61 19.44 27.34
N VAL A 572 3.74 18.87 27.73
CA VAL A 572 4.13 17.53 27.27
C VAL A 572 3.09 16.50 27.70
N ALA A 573 2.53 16.65 28.91
CA ALA A 573 1.50 15.76 29.43
C ALA A 573 0.18 15.81 28.63
N GLU A 574 -0.14 16.95 27.99
CA GLU A 574 -1.31 17.09 27.10
C GLU A 574 -1.06 16.54 25.69
N LEU A 575 0.21 16.49 25.27
CA LEU A 575 0.60 15.90 23.99
C LEU A 575 0.72 14.37 24.06
N VAL A 576 1.02 13.83 25.24
CA VAL A 576 1.31 12.41 25.44
C VAL A 576 0.06 11.64 25.81
N ASP A 577 -0.48 10.85 24.88
CA ASP A 577 -1.46 9.80 25.18
C ASP A 577 -0.76 8.43 25.08
N GLY A 578 -0.13 8.02 26.20
CA GLY A 578 0.52 6.71 26.32
C GLY A 578 1.91 6.57 25.71
N ALA A 579 2.56 7.66 25.25
CA ALA A 579 3.86 7.60 24.61
C ALA A 579 5.00 7.29 25.60
N ASP A 580 5.97 6.52 25.13
CA ASP A 580 7.22 6.24 25.85
C ASP A 580 8.24 7.35 25.61
N LEU A 581 8.34 8.29 26.54
CA LEU A 581 9.31 9.38 26.48
C LEU A 581 10.76 8.95 26.67
N SER A 582 11.04 7.67 26.88
CA SER A 582 12.42 7.16 26.94
C SER A 582 13.08 7.08 25.56
N ASP A 583 12.28 7.17 24.47
CA ASP A 583 12.76 7.10 23.09
C ASP A 583 12.10 8.17 22.20
N VAL A 584 12.44 9.43 22.41
CA VAL A 584 11.98 10.55 21.56
C VAL A 584 12.86 10.62 20.32
N THR A 585 12.32 10.24 19.19
CA THR A 585 13.06 10.12 17.91
C THR A 585 12.95 11.37 17.04
N GLY A 586 11.76 11.98 16.98
CA GLY A 586 11.52 13.26 16.33
C GLY A 586 11.28 14.33 17.40
N ILE A 587 12.29 15.13 17.70
CA ILE A 587 12.25 16.10 18.81
C ILE A 587 11.31 17.28 18.56
N LEU A 588 11.06 17.61 17.29
CA LEU A 588 10.03 18.52 16.84
C LEU A 588 9.57 18.08 15.45
N SER A 589 8.29 17.84 15.30
CA SER A 589 7.70 17.38 14.04
C SER A 589 6.48 18.22 13.68
N LEU A 590 6.30 18.45 12.38
CA LEU A 590 5.16 19.14 11.80
C LEU A 590 4.52 18.26 10.74
N LEU A 591 3.18 18.20 10.74
CA LEU A 591 2.40 17.43 9.77
C LEU A 591 1.16 18.23 9.34
N GLY A 592 1.12 18.62 8.09
CA GLY A 592 -0.06 19.19 7.43
C GLY A 592 -0.79 18.12 6.63
N GLN A 593 -2.06 17.95 6.92
CA GLN A 593 -2.92 16.92 6.30
C GLN A 593 -3.71 17.45 5.10
N HIS A 594 -3.42 18.67 4.65
CA HIS A 594 -4.12 19.32 3.55
C HIS A 594 -3.15 19.96 2.58
N LYS A 595 -3.57 20.04 1.34
CA LYS A 595 -2.84 20.72 0.29
C LYS A 595 -2.53 22.16 0.71
N ALA A 596 -1.25 22.45 0.81
CA ALA A 596 -0.73 23.79 1.07
C ALA A 596 0.45 24.00 0.12
N VAL A 597 0.33 24.94 -0.82
CA VAL A 597 1.35 25.17 -1.86
C VAL A 597 2.03 26.51 -1.61
N ASN A 598 3.37 26.50 -1.58
CA ASN A 598 4.21 27.68 -1.36
C ASN A 598 3.86 28.44 -0.06
N LYS A 599 3.43 27.71 0.97
CA LYS A 599 3.13 28.27 2.28
C LYS A 599 4.39 28.22 3.15
N GLN A 600 4.60 29.27 3.91
CA GLN A 600 5.80 29.44 4.72
C GLN A 600 5.50 29.37 6.21
N ILE A 601 6.30 28.60 6.93
CA ILE A 601 6.29 28.48 8.39
C ILE A 601 7.72 28.63 8.88
N PHE A 602 7.91 29.41 9.93
CA PHE A 602 9.21 29.65 10.54
C PHE A 602 9.15 29.33 12.01
N LEU A 603 10.18 28.64 12.52
CA LEU A 603 10.32 28.23 13.92
C LEU A 603 11.68 28.67 14.44
N LYS A 604 11.74 29.00 15.73
CA LYS A 604 12.97 29.23 16.47
C LYS A 604 12.75 29.01 17.97
N ASN A 605 13.80 29.10 18.77
CA ASN A 605 13.75 28.99 20.24
C ASN A 605 13.04 27.72 20.69
N ILE A 606 13.47 26.57 20.14
CA ILE A 606 12.88 25.26 20.38
C ILE A 606 13.59 24.62 21.58
N TYR A 607 12.87 24.36 22.65
CA TYR A 607 13.44 23.74 23.85
C TYR A 607 12.36 23.10 24.73
N TYR A 608 12.78 22.19 25.60
CA TYR A 608 11.93 21.57 26.61
C TYR A 608 12.31 22.05 28.00
N THR A 609 11.32 22.17 28.92
CA THR A 609 11.52 22.43 30.33
C THR A 609 10.81 21.36 31.16
N GLN A 610 11.32 21.09 32.37
CA GLN A 610 10.70 20.14 33.29
C GLN A 610 9.47 20.73 34.02
N GLU A 611 9.39 22.05 34.10
CA GLU A 611 8.29 22.81 34.72
C GLU A 611 7.85 23.98 33.84
#